data_0b74aacf5cce68e49f5671aa89ec104e
#
_entry.id   0b74aacf5cce68e49f5671aa89ec104e
#
_cell.length_a   1.000
_cell.length_b   1.000
_cell.length_c   1.000
_cell.angle_alpha   90.00
_cell.angle_beta   90.00
_cell.angle_gamma   90.00
#
_symmetry.space_group_name_H-M   'P 1'
#
loop_
_entity.id
_entity.type
_entity.pdbx_description
1 polymer ?
#
loop_
_entity_poly.entity_id
_entity_poly.type
_entity_poly.pdbx_seq_one_letter_code
_entity_poly.pdbx_strand_id
1 'polypeptide(L)'
;MQDRMTHLQRLEAEAIHIMREVVAEAENPVMLYSIGKDSSVMLHIAMKAFYPAKPPFPIMHIDTMWKFSEMIEFRNKMAEDLGLELIVHINPEGEQMKMNPFVHGSAKHTDMMKTQGLKQALDKHGFDVAFGGARRDEEKSRAKERIFSFRNENHHWDPKRQRPELWNVYNARKNPGETIRVFPLSNWTELDIWQYIHLEKIPIVPLYLAKPRPVVERDGVLICLLYTSPSPRD
;
A
#
# COMPACT_ATOMS: atom_id res chain seq x y z
N MET A 1 7.34 -35.94 15.26
CA MET A 1 8.09 -34.69 14.94
C MET A 1 7.07 -33.57 14.84
N GLN A 2 7.09 -32.61 15.78
CA GLN A 2 6.26 -31.41 15.59
C GLN A 2 6.76 -30.67 14.36
N ASP A 3 5.90 -30.54 13.35
CA ASP A 3 6.18 -29.80 12.14
C ASP A 3 6.35 -28.31 12.53
N ARG A 4 7.60 -27.86 12.62
CA ARG A 4 7.91 -26.46 12.96
C ARG A 4 7.58 -25.60 11.75
N MET A 5 6.73 -24.63 11.91
CA MET A 5 6.45 -23.63 10.87
C MET A 5 7.74 -23.05 10.31
N THR A 6 7.81 -22.95 8.99
CA THR A 6 8.90 -22.28 8.29
C THR A 6 8.92 -20.77 8.61
N HIS A 7 10.00 -20.09 8.27
CA HIS A 7 10.11 -18.65 8.46
C HIS A 7 8.97 -17.89 7.75
N LEU A 8 8.71 -18.19 6.48
CA LEU A 8 7.64 -17.55 5.71
C LEU A 8 6.24 -17.87 6.25
N GLN A 9 5.99 -19.09 6.72
CA GLN A 9 4.72 -19.45 7.36
C GLN A 9 4.48 -18.66 8.66
N ARG A 10 5.53 -18.35 9.40
CA ARG A 10 5.40 -17.52 10.62
C ARG A 10 5.08 -16.07 10.27
N LEU A 11 5.76 -15.51 9.26
CA LEU A 11 5.49 -14.16 8.75
C LEU A 11 4.06 -14.04 8.19
N GLU A 12 3.60 -15.04 7.44
CA GLU A 12 2.23 -15.11 6.93
C GLU A 12 1.22 -15.15 8.06
N ALA A 13 1.43 -16.04 9.04
CA ALA A 13 0.53 -16.17 10.19
C ALA A 13 0.45 -14.87 11.01
N GLU A 14 1.58 -14.17 11.21
CA GLU A 14 1.62 -12.86 11.87
C GLU A 14 0.81 -11.82 11.06
N ALA A 15 1.04 -11.73 9.76
CA ALA A 15 0.33 -10.78 8.90
C ALA A 15 -1.19 -11.05 8.87
N ILE A 16 -1.60 -12.31 8.80
CA ILE A 16 -3.01 -12.72 8.90
C ILE A 16 -3.61 -12.31 10.24
N HIS A 17 -2.89 -12.56 11.34
CA HIS A 17 -3.33 -12.17 12.68
C HIS A 17 -3.53 -10.65 12.77
N ILE A 18 -2.55 -9.86 12.33
CA ILE A 18 -2.64 -8.40 12.32
C ILE A 18 -3.88 -7.92 11.55
N MET A 19 -4.15 -8.48 10.35
CA MET A 19 -5.31 -8.07 9.55
C MET A 19 -6.64 -8.39 10.25
N ARG A 20 -6.72 -9.54 10.90
CA ARG A 20 -7.94 -9.95 11.65
C ARG A 20 -8.17 -9.09 12.88
N GLU A 21 -7.10 -8.76 13.64
CA GLU A 21 -7.18 -7.85 14.78
C GLU A 21 -7.70 -6.45 14.35
N VAL A 22 -7.21 -5.93 13.23
CA VAL A 22 -7.70 -4.65 12.69
C VAL A 22 -9.18 -4.70 12.39
N VAL A 23 -9.64 -5.74 11.69
CA VAL A 23 -11.06 -5.85 11.31
C VAL A 23 -11.97 -6.03 12.52
N ALA A 24 -11.47 -6.64 13.59
CA ALA A 24 -12.23 -6.79 14.82
C ALA A 24 -12.44 -5.46 15.58
N GLU A 25 -11.54 -4.49 15.41
CA GLU A 25 -11.51 -3.24 16.20
C GLU A 25 -11.83 -1.99 15.35
N ALA A 26 -11.60 -2.01 14.02
CA ALA A 26 -11.82 -0.89 13.13
C ALA A 26 -13.30 -0.75 12.74
N GLU A 27 -13.77 0.48 12.62
CA GLU A 27 -15.12 0.77 12.14
C GLU A 27 -15.22 0.80 10.62
N ASN A 28 -14.18 1.35 9.96
CA ASN A 28 -14.14 1.54 8.51
C ASN A 28 -12.71 1.39 7.97
N PRO A 29 -12.19 0.15 7.87
CA PRO A 29 -10.85 -0.10 7.37
C PRO A 29 -10.79 -0.03 5.84
N VAL A 30 -9.60 0.30 5.30
CA VAL A 30 -9.29 0.28 3.87
C VAL A 30 -7.90 -0.28 3.64
N MET A 31 -7.69 -0.97 2.52
CA MET A 31 -6.34 -1.41 2.13
C MET A 31 -5.80 -0.56 0.99
N LEU A 32 -4.63 0.07 1.22
CA LEU A 32 -3.92 0.84 0.19
C LEU A 32 -3.30 -0.11 -0.83
N TYR A 33 -3.71 0.02 -2.09
CA TYR A 33 -3.23 -0.81 -3.19
C TYR A 33 -2.41 0.02 -4.18
N SER A 34 -1.09 0.02 -4.00
CA SER A 34 -0.15 0.80 -4.83
C SER A 34 0.27 0.10 -6.12
N ILE A 35 -0.19 -1.15 -6.34
CA ILE A 35 0.16 -2.02 -7.47
C ILE A 35 1.62 -2.53 -7.39
N GLY A 36 2.38 -2.13 -6.38
CA GLY A 36 3.70 -2.65 -6.12
C GLY A 36 3.68 -4.09 -5.59
N LYS A 37 4.82 -4.78 -5.64
CA LYS A 37 4.96 -6.17 -5.17
C LYS A 37 4.49 -6.37 -3.73
N ASP A 38 4.83 -5.43 -2.83
CA ASP A 38 4.45 -5.48 -1.42
C ASP A 38 2.93 -5.38 -1.24
N SER A 39 2.27 -4.49 -1.97
CA SER A 39 0.80 -4.39 -1.94
C SER A 39 0.12 -5.60 -2.59
N SER A 40 0.75 -6.26 -3.55
CA SER A 40 0.24 -7.51 -4.13
C SER A 40 0.35 -8.68 -3.14
N VAL A 41 1.47 -8.78 -2.41
CA VAL A 41 1.62 -9.74 -1.30
C VAL A 41 0.60 -9.46 -0.20
N MET A 42 0.44 -8.20 0.20
CA MET A 42 -0.54 -7.80 1.22
C MET A 42 -1.97 -8.16 0.81
N LEU A 43 -2.34 -7.95 -0.45
CA LEU A 43 -3.64 -8.33 -1.00
C LEU A 43 -3.85 -9.86 -0.97
N HIS A 44 -2.85 -10.63 -1.37
CA HIS A 44 -2.89 -12.09 -1.30
C HIS A 44 -3.09 -12.59 0.13
N ILE A 45 -2.36 -12.04 1.08
CA ILE A 45 -2.52 -12.37 2.51
C ILE A 45 -3.91 -11.97 3.02
N ALA A 46 -4.45 -10.83 2.60
CA ALA A 46 -5.81 -10.43 2.94
C ALA A 46 -6.85 -11.44 2.44
N MET A 47 -6.71 -11.93 1.22
CA MET A 47 -7.59 -12.98 0.68
C MET A 47 -7.49 -14.27 1.51
N LYS A 48 -6.28 -14.67 1.94
CA LYS A 48 -6.09 -15.84 2.83
C LYS A 48 -6.67 -15.60 4.23
N ALA A 49 -6.52 -14.39 4.78
CA ALA A 49 -6.95 -14.04 6.13
C ALA A 49 -8.47 -14.20 6.33
N PHE A 50 -9.25 -13.95 5.29
CA PHE A 50 -10.71 -13.96 5.35
C PHE A 50 -11.36 -15.10 4.57
N TYR A 51 -10.56 -15.99 3.97
CA TYR A 51 -11.08 -17.17 3.26
C TYR A 51 -12.03 -18.00 4.14
N PRO A 52 -13.21 -18.47 3.62
CA PRO A 52 -13.66 -18.39 2.24
C PRO A 52 -14.38 -17.08 1.85
N ALA A 53 -14.62 -16.19 2.80
CA ALA A 53 -15.16 -14.86 2.52
C ALA A 53 -14.13 -13.95 1.84
N LYS A 54 -14.58 -12.82 1.31
CA LYS A 54 -13.70 -11.73 0.86
C LYS A 54 -13.26 -10.86 2.04
N PRO A 55 -12.13 -10.14 1.93
CA PRO A 55 -11.79 -9.09 2.89
C PRO A 55 -12.96 -8.12 3.09
N PRO A 56 -13.34 -7.81 4.33
CA PRO A 56 -14.49 -6.93 4.62
C PRO A 56 -14.11 -5.45 4.54
N PHE A 57 -13.29 -5.07 3.58
CA PHE A 57 -12.85 -3.71 3.32
C PHE A 57 -12.51 -3.52 1.83
N PRO A 58 -12.68 -2.30 1.30
CA PRO A 58 -12.29 -1.98 -0.06
C PRO A 58 -10.77 -1.87 -0.21
N ILE A 59 -10.28 -1.98 -1.46
CA ILE A 59 -8.93 -1.59 -1.82
C ILE A 59 -8.95 -0.18 -2.40
N MET A 60 -7.97 0.65 -2.03
CA MET A 60 -7.89 2.03 -2.47
C MET A 60 -6.57 2.33 -3.17
N HIS A 61 -6.67 2.92 -4.34
CA HIS A 61 -5.55 3.38 -5.12
C HIS A 61 -5.53 4.91 -5.20
N ILE A 62 -4.41 5.51 -4.81
CA ILE A 62 -4.17 6.95 -5.02
C ILE A 62 -3.50 7.09 -6.39
N ASP A 63 -4.24 7.62 -7.34
CA ASP A 63 -3.76 7.81 -8.69
C ASP A 63 -3.04 9.16 -8.81
N THR A 64 -1.76 9.09 -9.16
CA THR A 64 -0.93 10.28 -9.35
C THR A 64 -0.90 10.76 -10.79
N MET A 65 -1.73 10.18 -11.68
CA MET A 65 -1.86 10.45 -13.12
C MET A 65 -0.65 10.07 -13.98
N TRP A 66 0.54 9.96 -13.40
CA TRP A 66 1.79 9.64 -14.09
C TRP A 66 2.19 8.19 -13.81
N LYS A 67 1.48 7.24 -14.44
CA LYS A 67 1.68 5.81 -14.30
C LYS A 67 1.68 5.11 -15.65
N PHE A 68 2.30 3.93 -15.69
CA PHE A 68 2.24 3.06 -16.86
C PHE A 68 0.83 2.49 -17.04
N SER A 69 0.38 2.35 -18.28
CA SER A 69 -0.91 1.72 -18.61
C SER A 69 -1.00 0.30 -18.04
N GLU A 70 0.09 -0.47 -18.12
CA GLU A 70 0.16 -1.83 -17.57
C GLU A 70 -0.14 -1.88 -16.07
N MET A 71 0.19 -0.83 -15.32
CA MET A 71 -0.17 -0.76 -13.89
C MET A 71 -1.67 -0.60 -13.71
N ILE A 72 -2.30 0.25 -14.50
CA ILE A 72 -3.74 0.54 -14.41
C ILE A 72 -4.55 -0.69 -14.83
N GLU A 73 -4.17 -1.31 -15.94
CA GLU A 73 -4.79 -2.54 -16.44
C GLU A 73 -4.67 -3.67 -15.41
N PHE A 74 -3.46 -3.87 -14.86
CA PHE A 74 -3.23 -4.88 -13.83
C PHE A 74 -4.05 -4.61 -12.57
N ARG A 75 -4.13 -3.35 -12.11
CA ARG A 75 -4.95 -2.94 -10.96
C ARG A 75 -6.42 -3.30 -11.15
N ASN A 76 -6.98 -2.89 -12.28
CA ASN A 76 -8.39 -3.10 -12.59
C ASN A 76 -8.70 -4.60 -12.70
N LYS A 77 -7.86 -5.33 -13.44
CA LYS A 77 -7.97 -6.79 -13.56
C LYS A 77 -7.93 -7.49 -12.21
N MET A 78 -7.00 -7.14 -11.35
CA MET A 78 -6.89 -7.77 -10.02
C MET A 78 -8.12 -7.50 -9.15
N ALA A 79 -8.66 -6.29 -9.18
CA ALA A 79 -9.88 -5.95 -8.45
C ALA A 79 -11.09 -6.74 -8.98
N GLU A 80 -11.23 -6.87 -10.30
CA GLU A 80 -12.28 -7.63 -10.97
C GLU A 80 -12.17 -9.13 -10.68
N ASP A 81 -11.01 -9.74 -10.92
CA ASP A 81 -10.75 -11.18 -10.74
C ASP A 81 -11.03 -11.62 -9.29
N LEU A 82 -10.70 -10.78 -8.31
CA LEU A 82 -10.95 -11.04 -6.89
C LEU A 82 -12.34 -10.56 -6.43
N GLY A 83 -13.05 -9.82 -7.27
CA GLY A 83 -14.37 -9.25 -6.99
C GLY A 83 -14.35 -8.33 -5.76
N LEU A 84 -13.32 -7.48 -5.66
CA LEU A 84 -13.15 -6.50 -4.60
C LEU A 84 -13.60 -5.12 -5.05
N GLU A 85 -14.14 -4.34 -4.12
CA GLU A 85 -14.41 -2.92 -4.35
C GLU A 85 -13.10 -2.16 -4.50
N LEU A 86 -12.92 -1.48 -5.65
CA LEU A 86 -11.77 -0.64 -5.93
C LEU A 86 -12.16 0.84 -5.89
N ILE A 87 -11.58 1.57 -4.95
CA ILE A 87 -11.69 3.02 -4.85
C ILE A 87 -10.46 3.64 -5.52
N VAL A 88 -10.67 4.50 -6.51
CA VAL A 88 -9.59 5.26 -7.14
C VAL A 88 -9.78 6.73 -6.79
N HIS A 89 -8.77 7.32 -6.16
CA HIS A 89 -8.77 8.73 -5.79
C HIS A 89 -7.65 9.48 -6.49
N ILE A 90 -8.00 10.63 -7.07
CA ILE A 90 -7.07 11.61 -7.64
C ILE A 90 -7.23 12.89 -6.83
N ASN A 91 -6.12 13.55 -6.53
CA ASN A 91 -6.19 14.86 -5.88
C ASN A 91 -6.78 15.89 -6.87
N PRO A 92 -8.00 16.44 -6.60
CA PRO A 92 -8.65 17.34 -7.54
C PRO A 92 -7.90 18.65 -7.75
N GLU A 93 -7.19 19.17 -6.74
CA GLU A 93 -6.37 20.38 -6.87
C GLU A 93 -5.17 20.11 -7.80
N GLY A 94 -4.50 18.98 -7.59
CA GLY A 94 -3.38 18.58 -8.45
C GLY A 94 -3.81 18.31 -9.89
N GLU A 95 -5.02 17.79 -10.10
CA GLU A 95 -5.62 17.60 -11.41
C GLU A 95 -5.91 18.93 -12.09
N GLN A 96 -6.54 19.89 -11.40
CA GLN A 96 -6.80 21.24 -11.93
C GLN A 96 -5.52 21.99 -12.29
N MET A 97 -4.47 21.86 -11.48
CA MET A 97 -3.16 22.44 -11.72
C MET A 97 -2.38 21.73 -12.82
N LYS A 98 -2.90 20.62 -13.38
CA LYS A 98 -2.20 19.74 -14.33
C LYS A 98 -0.81 19.38 -13.82
N MET A 99 -0.77 18.93 -12.55
CA MET A 99 0.46 18.64 -11.82
C MET A 99 1.34 17.66 -12.59
N ASN A 100 2.58 18.07 -12.87
CA ASN A 100 3.51 17.36 -13.73
C ASN A 100 4.89 17.27 -13.05
N PRO A 101 5.47 16.08 -12.86
CA PRO A 101 6.74 15.90 -12.16
C PRO A 101 7.93 16.58 -12.88
N PHE A 102 7.87 16.73 -14.21
CA PHE A 102 8.92 17.38 -15.00
C PHE A 102 8.87 18.91 -14.93
N VAL A 103 7.67 19.48 -14.77
CA VAL A 103 7.47 20.94 -14.71
C VAL A 103 7.56 21.43 -13.26
N HIS A 104 6.95 20.71 -12.33
CA HIS A 104 6.81 21.16 -10.95
C HIS A 104 7.81 20.50 -9.98
N GLY A 105 8.61 19.55 -10.48
CA GLY A 105 9.52 18.72 -9.68
C GLY A 105 8.85 17.52 -9.03
N SER A 106 9.59 16.40 -8.91
CA SER A 106 9.04 15.15 -8.42
C SER A 106 8.62 15.21 -6.94
N ALA A 107 9.32 15.98 -6.11
CA ALA A 107 8.99 16.15 -4.70
C ALA A 107 7.62 16.82 -4.50
N LYS A 108 7.36 17.93 -5.20
CA LYS A 108 6.07 18.64 -5.13
C LYS A 108 4.94 17.81 -5.73
N HIS A 109 5.21 17.13 -6.85
CA HIS A 109 4.25 16.20 -7.45
C HIS A 109 3.89 15.07 -6.47
N THR A 110 4.87 14.44 -5.84
CA THR A 110 4.65 13.37 -4.86
C THR A 110 3.88 13.85 -3.65
N ASP A 111 4.25 15.01 -3.10
CA ASP A 111 3.53 15.56 -1.96
C ASP A 111 2.06 15.83 -2.31
N MET A 112 1.78 16.56 -3.37
CA MET A 112 0.42 16.93 -3.75
C MET A 112 -0.41 15.72 -4.20
N MET A 113 0.09 14.94 -5.15
CA MET A 113 -0.71 13.89 -5.77
C MET A 113 -0.82 12.63 -4.91
N LYS A 114 0.22 12.30 -4.11
CA LYS A 114 0.25 11.10 -3.29
C LYS A 114 -0.07 11.40 -1.83
N THR A 115 0.68 12.31 -1.18
CA THR A 115 0.56 12.54 0.26
C THR A 115 -0.74 13.26 0.60
N GLN A 116 -1.03 14.38 -0.04
CA GLN A 116 -2.27 15.13 0.18
C GLN A 116 -3.47 14.35 -0.39
N GLY A 117 -3.34 13.73 -1.56
CA GLY A 117 -4.38 12.88 -2.13
C GLY A 117 -4.78 11.73 -1.21
N LEU A 118 -3.82 11.11 -0.51
CA LEU A 118 -4.13 10.06 0.47
C LEU A 118 -4.93 10.61 1.66
N LYS A 119 -4.53 11.75 2.21
CA LYS A 119 -5.26 12.40 3.33
C LYS A 119 -6.69 12.72 2.91
N GLN A 120 -6.86 13.38 1.77
CA GLN A 120 -8.17 13.72 1.21
C GLN A 120 -9.06 12.47 1.02
N ALA A 121 -8.51 11.38 0.51
CA ALA A 121 -9.25 10.15 0.29
C ALA A 121 -9.73 9.53 1.61
N LEU A 122 -8.87 9.50 2.62
CA LEU A 122 -9.23 8.95 3.93
C LEU A 122 -10.32 9.76 4.60
N ASP A 123 -10.19 11.10 4.58
CA ASP A 123 -11.18 12.00 5.17
C ASP A 123 -12.52 11.94 4.42
N LYS A 124 -12.47 11.94 3.07
CA LYS A 124 -13.67 11.87 2.22
C LYS A 124 -14.51 10.62 2.48
N HIS A 125 -13.87 9.49 2.70
CA HIS A 125 -14.55 8.21 2.92
C HIS A 125 -14.70 7.85 4.40
N GLY A 126 -14.15 8.65 5.31
CA GLY A 126 -14.20 8.40 6.76
C GLY A 126 -13.45 7.15 7.18
N PHE A 127 -12.35 6.79 6.49
CA PHE A 127 -11.56 5.62 6.86
C PHE A 127 -10.76 5.88 8.13
N ASP A 128 -10.94 5.01 9.10
CA ASP A 128 -10.29 5.08 10.41
C ASP A 128 -8.99 4.27 10.46
N VAL A 129 -8.89 3.21 9.68
CA VAL A 129 -7.68 2.38 9.55
C VAL A 129 -7.31 2.16 8.10
N ALA A 130 -6.02 2.31 7.78
CA ALA A 130 -5.50 2.02 6.45
C ALA A 130 -4.31 1.06 6.50
N PHE A 131 -4.47 -0.11 5.87
CA PHE A 131 -3.37 -1.05 5.67
C PHE A 131 -2.38 -0.52 4.62
N GLY A 132 -1.10 -0.60 4.92
CA GLY A 132 -0.01 -0.22 4.04
C GLY A 132 1.07 -1.28 3.92
N GLY A 133 1.70 -1.40 2.77
CA GLY A 133 2.73 -2.40 2.48
C GLY A 133 4.14 -2.02 2.92
N ALA A 134 4.31 -1.02 3.80
CA ALA A 134 5.63 -0.60 4.23
C ALA A 134 6.32 -1.64 5.14
N ARG A 135 7.63 -1.78 4.99
CA ARG A 135 8.48 -2.71 5.75
C ARG A 135 9.60 -1.96 6.48
N ARG A 136 10.04 -2.51 7.60
CA ARG A 136 11.11 -1.89 8.41
C ARG A 136 12.47 -1.88 7.73
N ASP A 137 12.73 -2.80 6.80
CA ASP A 137 13.99 -2.90 6.08
C ASP A 137 14.12 -1.96 4.88
N GLU A 138 13.04 -1.28 4.47
CA GLU A 138 13.07 -0.37 3.31
C GLU A 138 13.94 0.85 3.56
N GLU A 139 13.77 1.46 4.73
CA GLU A 139 14.53 2.67 5.11
C GLU A 139 14.51 2.93 6.61
N LYS A 140 15.47 3.73 7.10
CA LYS A 140 15.60 4.04 8.55
C LYS A 140 14.36 4.70 9.17
N SER A 141 13.62 5.48 8.42
CA SER A 141 12.39 6.12 8.89
C SER A 141 11.31 5.07 9.19
N ARG A 142 11.18 4.06 8.33
CA ARG A 142 10.24 2.95 8.49
C ARG A 142 10.56 2.05 9.67
N ALA A 143 11.83 1.86 9.97
CA ALA A 143 12.27 1.06 11.12
C ALA A 143 11.78 1.58 12.47
N LYS A 144 11.42 2.86 12.55
CA LYS A 144 10.91 3.51 13.77
C LYS A 144 9.39 3.42 13.93
N GLU A 145 8.66 3.15 12.86
CA GLU A 145 7.21 3.00 12.92
C GLU A 145 6.82 1.68 13.58
N ARG A 146 5.72 1.71 14.32
CA ARG A 146 5.07 0.51 14.84
C ARG A 146 4.24 -0.16 13.75
N ILE A 147 3.86 -1.41 13.98
CA ILE A 147 2.92 -2.12 13.08
C ILE A 147 1.59 -1.38 13.07
N PHE A 148 1.12 -0.94 14.25
CA PHE A 148 -0.03 -0.03 14.39
C PHE A 148 0.47 1.39 14.64
N SER A 149 0.56 2.17 13.59
CA SER A 149 1.11 3.53 13.60
C SER A 149 -0.02 4.56 13.73
N PHE A 150 -0.18 5.11 14.93
CA PHE A 150 -1.21 6.08 15.25
C PHE A 150 -0.91 7.45 14.65
N ARG A 151 -1.95 8.08 14.10
CA ARG A 151 -1.94 9.41 13.51
C ARG A 151 -2.97 10.28 14.21
N ASN A 152 -2.62 11.52 14.47
CA ASN A 152 -3.58 12.50 14.99
C ASN A 152 -4.59 12.93 13.91
N GLU A 153 -5.52 13.80 14.27
CA GLU A 153 -6.55 14.37 13.38
C GLU A 153 -6.00 15.03 12.09
N ASN A 154 -4.74 15.48 12.11
CA ASN A 154 -4.06 16.05 10.95
C ASN A 154 -3.20 15.02 10.20
N HIS A 155 -3.40 13.73 10.45
CA HIS A 155 -2.61 12.62 9.92
C HIS A 155 -1.11 12.66 10.25
N HIS A 156 -0.70 13.42 11.28
CA HIS A 156 0.69 13.49 11.70
C HIS A 156 1.05 12.32 12.62
N TRP A 157 2.23 11.77 12.38
CA TRP A 157 2.84 10.76 13.22
C TRP A 157 3.70 11.42 14.30
N ASP A 158 3.46 11.02 15.56
CA ASP A 158 4.25 11.44 16.71
C ASP A 158 4.84 10.19 17.39
N PRO A 159 6.18 10.02 17.42
CA PRO A 159 6.80 8.86 18.04
C PRO A 159 6.53 8.73 19.54
N LYS A 160 6.20 9.82 20.22
CA LYS A 160 5.90 9.83 21.66
C LYS A 160 4.49 9.35 21.98
N ARG A 161 3.61 9.32 21.00
CA ARG A 161 2.20 8.91 21.14
C ARG A 161 1.90 7.52 20.61
N GLN A 162 2.95 6.75 20.28
CA GLN A 162 2.79 5.38 19.79
C GLN A 162 2.64 4.41 20.97
N ARG A 163 1.88 3.35 20.76
CA ARG A 163 1.66 2.32 21.76
C ARG A 163 2.73 1.23 21.69
N PRO A 164 3.15 0.64 22.80
CA PRO A 164 4.06 -0.50 22.78
C PRO A 164 3.36 -1.74 22.20
N GLU A 165 4.10 -2.54 21.44
CA GLU A 165 3.64 -3.77 20.80
C GLU A 165 4.40 -4.97 21.42
N LEU A 166 4.24 -5.17 22.73
CA LEU A 166 4.89 -6.25 23.46
C LEU A 166 4.16 -7.56 23.18
N TRP A 167 4.93 -8.64 23.00
CA TRP A 167 4.40 -10.01 22.80
C TRP A 167 3.44 -10.15 21.63
N ASN A 168 3.56 -9.32 20.59
CA ASN A 168 2.64 -9.28 19.43
C ASN A 168 1.17 -9.06 19.85
N VAL A 169 0.94 -8.36 20.96
CA VAL A 169 -0.37 -7.89 21.36
C VAL A 169 -0.58 -6.49 20.78
N TYR A 170 -1.59 -6.38 19.93
CA TYR A 170 -1.93 -5.14 19.23
C TYR A 170 -3.15 -4.50 19.89
N ASN A 171 -3.20 -3.19 19.86
CA ASN A 171 -4.33 -2.43 20.38
C ASN A 171 -4.70 -1.35 19.36
N ALA A 172 -5.79 -1.59 18.66
CA ALA A 172 -6.32 -0.70 17.63
C ALA A 172 -7.33 0.34 18.18
N ARG A 173 -7.59 0.36 19.51
CA ARG A 173 -8.47 1.36 20.11
C ARG A 173 -7.93 2.75 19.86
N LYS A 174 -8.71 3.61 19.21
CA LYS A 174 -8.35 4.98 18.85
C LYS A 174 -9.17 6.01 19.65
N ASN A 175 -8.62 7.21 19.80
CA ASN A 175 -9.39 8.35 20.28
C ASN A 175 -10.17 8.98 19.12
N PRO A 176 -11.22 9.77 19.40
CA PRO A 176 -11.91 10.53 18.36
C PRO A 176 -10.93 11.38 17.54
N GLY A 177 -11.06 11.33 16.21
CA GLY A 177 -10.19 12.06 15.27
C GLY A 177 -8.84 11.38 14.98
N GLU A 178 -8.43 10.34 15.71
CA GLU A 178 -7.23 9.57 15.37
C GLU A 178 -7.50 8.57 14.25
N THR A 179 -6.49 8.32 13.42
CA THR A 179 -6.47 7.26 12.42
C THR A 179 -5.25 6.37 12.63
N ILE A 180 -5.31 5.13 12.13
CA ILE A 180 -4.21 4.17 12.26
C ILE A 180 -3.72 3.75 10.88
N ARG A 181 -2.40 3.76 10.68
CA ARG A 181 -1.74 3.06 9.58
C ARG A 181 -1.27 1.72 10.10
N VAL A 182 -1.66 0.65 9.45
CA VAL A 182 -1.27 -0.71 9.84
C VAL A 182 -0.37 -1.31 8.78
N PHE A 183 0.74 -1.89 9.21
CA PHE A 183 1.78 -2.45 8.34
C PHE A 183 1.96 -3.96 8.57
N PRO A 184 1.10 -4.81 7.99
CA PRO A 184 1.15 -6.25 8.20
C PRO A 184 2.47 -6.90 7.75
N LEU A 185 3.16 -6.26 6.80
CA LEU A 185 4.44 -6.72 6.25
C LEU A 185 5.65 -6.10 6.96
N SER A 186 5.46 -5.41 8.08
CA SER A 186 6.53 -4.65 8.76
C SER A 186 7.79 -5.45 9.05
N ASN A 187 7.65 -6.73 9.43
CA ASN A 187 8.75 -7.62 9.80
C ASN A 187 9.33 -8.42 8.61
N TRP A 188 8.78 -8.26 7.40
CA TRP A 188 9.25 -8.93 6.19
C TRP A 188 10.46 -8.20 5.61
N THR A 189 11.41 -8.97 5.08
CA THR A 189 12.51 -8.44 4.27
C THR A 189 12.15 -8.40 2.78
N GLU A 190 12.95 -7.67 1.99
CA GLU A 190 12.81 -7.68 0.53
C GLU A 190 12.90 -9.11 -0.04
N LEU A 191 13.80 -9.93 0.50
CA LEU A 191 13.95 -11.31 0.07
C LEU A 191 12.72 -12.16 0.43
N ASP A 192 12.14 -11.98 1.62
CA ASP A 192 10.92 -12.69 2.03
C ASP A 192 9.76 -12.41 1.07
N ILE A 193 9.59 -11.15 0.66
CA ILE A 193 8.57 -10.75 -0.32
C ILE A 193 8.75 -11.51 -1.64
N TRP A 194 9.96 -11.53 -2.19
CA TRP A 194 10.21 -12.22 -3.46
C TRP A 194 10.08 -13.73 -3.36
N GLN A 195 10.56 -14.33 -2.27
CA GLN A 195 10.39 -15.77 -2.03
C GLN A 195 8.91 -16.14 -1.89
N TYR A 196 8.15 -15.33 -1.19
CA TYR A 196 6.72 -15.58 -0.99
C TYR A 196 5.93 -15.42 -2.30
N ILE A 197 6.24 -14.40 -3.12
CA ILE A 197 5.67 -14.23 -4.46
C ILE A 197 5.93 -15.49 -5.31
N HIS A 198 7.14 -16.02 -5.27
CA HIS A 198 7.50 -17.20 -6.04
C HIS A 198 6.77 -18.46 -5.56
N LEU A 199 6.74 -18.69 -4.25
CA LEU A 199 6.13 -19.89 -3.64
C LEU A 199 4.61 -19.90 -3.83
N GLU A 200 3.94 -18.78 -3.57
CA GLU A 200 2.49 -18.63 -3.66
C GLU A 200 2.00 -18.29 -5.08
N LYS A 201 2.94 -18.11 -6.03
CA LYS A 201 2.66 -17.72 -7.43
C LYS A 201 1.79 -16.46 -7.52
N ILE A 202 2.11 -15.47 -6.70
CA ILE A 202 1.35 -14.22 -6.61
C ILE A 202 1.51 -13.44 -7.91
N PRO A 203 0.42 -13.03 -8.56
CA PRO A 203 0.48 -12.15 -9.72
C PRO A 203 1.10 -10.80 -9.32
N ILE A 204 2.05 -10.33 -10.12
CA ILE A 204 2.65 -9.00 -9.98
C ILE A 204 2.63 -8.27 -11.32
N VAL A 205 2.67 -6.95 -11.27
CA VAL A 205 2.72 -6.15 -12.50
C VAL A 205 3.95 -6.52 -13.35
N PRO A 206 3.79 -6.72 -14.68
CA PRO A 206 4.89 -7.16 -15.54
C PRO A 206 6.10 -6.23 -15.59
N LEU A 207 5.97 -5.02 -15.05
CA LEU A 207 7.06 -4.03 -14.98
C LEU A 207 8.23 -4.45 -14.11
N TYR A 208 8.05 -5.42 -13.20
CA TYR A 208 9.14 -6.01 -12.41
C TYR A 208 10.02 -6.96 -13.22
N LEU A 209 9.52 -7.44 -14.35
CA LEU A 209 10.26 -8.36 -15.19
C LEU A 209 11.11 -7.62 -16.23
N ALA A 210 12.31 -8.14 -16.53
CA ALA A 210 13.18 -7.57 -17.55
C ALA A 210 12.47 -7.60 -18.92
N LYS A 211 12.35 -6.44 -19.56
CA LYS A 211 11.72 -6.28 -20.86
C LYS A 211 12.33 -5.06 -21.57
N PRO A 212 12.60 -5.13 -22.89
CA PRO A 212 12.97 -3.96 -23.68
C PRO A 212 11.89 -2.87 -23.56
N ARG A 213 12.30 -1.64 -23.25
CA ARG A 213 11.42 -0.46 -23.16
C ARG A 213 12.04 0.71 -23.86
N PRO A 214 11.24 1.55 -24.54
CA PRO A 214 11.76 2.78 -25.14
C PRO A 214 12.12 3.76 -24.00
N VAL A 215 13.35 4.25 -24.04
CA VAL A 215 13.86 5.21 -23.06
C VAL A 215 14.49 6.40 -23.76
N VAL A 216 14.48 7.56 -23.11
CA VAL A 216 15.29 8.72 -23.45
C VAL A 216 16.24 9.03 -22.31
N GLU A 217 17.42 9.48 -22.62
CA GLU A 217 18.37 9.98 -21.63
C GLU A 217 18.21 11.49 -21.46
N ARG A 218 18.05 11.92 -20.21
CA ARG A 218 18.09 13.33 -19.83
C ARG A 218 18.95 13.48 -18.59
N ASP A 219 19.95 14.33 -18.66
CA ASP A 219 20.85 14.65 -17.54
C ASP A 219 21.48 13.39 -16.90
N GLY A 220 21.85 12.40 -17.73
CA GLY A 220 22.40 11.11 -17.27
C GLY A 220 21.38 10.13 -16.68
N VAL A 221 20.09 10.45 -16.74
CA VAL A 221 19.00 9.59 -16.25
C VAL A 221 18.21 9.00 -17.41
N LEU A 222 18.04 7.68 -17.40
CA LEU A 222 17.17 6.99 -18.35
C LEU A 222 15.70 7.13 -17.93
N ILE A 223 14.92 7.80 -18.78
CA ILE A 223 13.49 8.03 -18.57
C ILE A 223 12.72 7.18 -19.57
N CYS A 224 11.84 6.30 -19.07
CA CYS A 224 10.98 5.51 -19.94
C CYS A 224 9.92 6.40 -20.60
N LEU A 225 9.79 6.33 -21.93
CA LEU A 225 8.84 7.16 -22.69
C LEU A 225 7.38 6.84 -22.36
N LEU A 226 7.08 5.62 -21.94
CA LEU A 226 5.73 5.23 -21.52
C LEU A 226 5.28 5.93 -20.22
N TYR A 227 6.21 6.57 -19.51
CA TYR A 227 5.95 7.33 -18.27
C TYR A 227 5.51 8.79 -18.55
N THR A 228 5.55 9.24 -19.82
CA THR A 228 5.37 10.66 -20.15
C THR A 228 3.98 11.01 -20.64
N SER A 229 3.09 10.04 -20.77
CA SER A 229 1.71 10.29 -21.14
C SER A 229 0.81 10.23 -19.90
N PRO A 230 -0.05 11.23 -19.67
CA PRO A 230 -1.14 11.04 -18.75
C PRO A 230 -1.91 9.79 -19.18
N SER A 231 -2.35 8.99 -18.22
CA SER A 231 -3.19 7.83 -18.52
C SER A 231 -4.32 8.27 -19.43
N PRO A 232 -4.51 7.65 -20.61
CA PRO A 232 -5.66 7.99 -21.44
C PRO A 232 -6.90 7.71 -20.59
N ARG A 233 -7.67 8.74 -20.38
CA ARG A 233 -9.04 8.60 -19.91
C ARG A 233 -9.90 8.62 -21.16
N ASP A 234 -10.57 7.54 -21.37
CA ASP A 234 -11.70 7.50 -22.29
C ASP A 234 -12.85 8.35 -21.72
#